data_a31b8b5d52af1d8743bf7d68b0df0dbc
#
_entry.id   a31b8b5d52af1d8743bf7d68b0df0dbc
#
_cell.length_a   1.000
_cell.length_b   1.000
_cell.length_c   1.000
_cell.angle_alpha   90.00
_cell.angle_beta   90.00
_cell.angle_gamma   90.00
#
_symmetry.space_group_name_H-M   'P 1'
#
loop_
_entity.id
_entity.type
_entity.pdbx_description
1 polymer ?
#
loop_
_entity_poly.entity_id
_entity_poly.type
_entity_poly.pdbx_seq_one_letter_code
_entity_poly.pdbx_strand_id
1 'polypeptide(L)'
;MEQAEHAMVDGFPLALDRCYQAETHMWVLVTEPGRVRIGMDSVGIETSGTLAQLSIVPTGTELAAGRPFGQLEAAKFVGPLVSPVSGVVLELNGAAVADAGLVERDPYGAGWLIEVRLGEADDGLAGLLADPTEITAWFAAKIARYRLDGVIAL
;
A
#
# COMPACT_ATOMS: atom_id res chain seq x y z
N MET A 1 15.33 -19.75 -4.82
CA MET A 1 14.11 -19.03 -4.65
C MET A 1 14.37 -17.55 -4.55
N GLU A 2 13.70 -16.82 -5.36
CA GLU A 2 13.86 -15.39 -5.41
C GLU A 2 13.20 -14.73 -4.21
N GLN A 3 13.88 -13.84 -3.57
CA GLN A 3 13.27 -13.05 -2.52
C GLN A 3 12.95 -11.66 -3.05
N ALA A 4 11.85 -11.10 -2.58
CA ALA A 4 11.52 -9.73 -2.92
C ALA A 4 12.68 -8.84 -2.47
N GLU A 5 13.03 -7.88 -3.31
CA GLU A 5 14.08 -6.94 -2.96
C GLU A 5 13.55 -5.94 -1.95
N HIS A 6 14.19 -5.92 -0.81
CA HIS A 6 13.85 -4.98 0.26
C HIS A 6 15.07 -4.16 0.63
N ALA A 7 14.84 -2.92 0.98
CA ALA A 7 15.86 -2.03 1.48
C ALA A 7 15.41 -1.50 2.84
N MET A 8 16.38 -1.08 3.64
CA MET A 8 16.08 -0.33 4.86
C MET A 8 16.43 1.11 4.58
N VAL A 9 15.44 1.98 4.69
CA VAL A 9 15.62 3.40 4.43
C VAL A 9 15.34 4.14 5.73
N ASP A 10 16.39 4.64 6.33
CA ASP A 10 16.31 5.41 7.60
C ASP A 10 15.45 4.72 8.65
N GLY A 11 15.61 3.38 8.75
CA GLY A 11 14.94 2.58 9.75
C GLY A 11 13.64 1.94 9.32
N PHE A 12 13.20 2.17 8.08
CA PHE A 12 11.94 1.62 7.58
C PHE A 12 12.16 0.69 6.40
N PRO A 13 11.51 -0.51 6.40
CA PRO A 13 11.65 -1.41 5.26
C PRO A 13 10.88 -0.89 4.04
N LEU A 14 11.47 -1.11 2.87
CA LEU A 14 10.90 -0.66 1.60
C LEU A 14 11.10 -1.76 0.57
N ALA A 15 10.02 -2.25 -0.03
CA ALA A 15 10.12 -3.25 -1.10
C ALA A 15 10.35 -2.53 -2.42
N LEU A 16 11.34 -2.99 -3.19
CA LEU A 16 11.73 -2.33 -4.44
C LEU A 16 11.28 -3.07 -5.69
N ASP A 17 10.50 -4.14 -5.52
CA ASP A 17 10.01 -4.97 -6.62
C ASP A 17 8.60 -4.59 -7.08
N ARG A 18 8.13 -3.41 -6.69
CA ARG A 18 6.75 -2.98 -6.96
C ARG A 18 6.69 -1.47 -7.18
N CYS A 19 5.49 -1.01 -7.55
CA CYS A 19 5.22 0.41 -7.80
C CYS A 19 4.57 1.05 -6.58
N TYR A 20 4.58 2.40 -6.53
CA TYR A 20 4.05 3.14 -5.38
C TYR A 20 3.22 4.34 -5.81
N GLN A 21 2.09 4.52 -5.14
CA GLN A 21 1.33 5.77 -5.21
C GLN A 21 1.90 6.69 -4.12
N ALA A 22 2.55 7.77 -4.54
CA ALA A 22 3.34 8.59 -3.63
C ALA A 22 2.51 9.25 -2.53
N GLU A 23 1.30 9.69 -2.86
CA GLU A 23 0.49 10.48 -1.93
C GLU A 23 -0.22 9.65 -0.90
N THR A 24 -0.57 8.40 -1.23
CA THR A 24 -1.38 7.56 -0.35
C THR A 24 -0.58 6.45 0.30
N HIS A 25 0.70 6.29 -0.05
CA HIS A 25 1.56 5.23 0.48
C HIS A 25 1.05 3.83 0.17
N MET A 26 0.36 3.68 -0.96
CA MET A 26 -0.10 2.37 -1.41
C MET A 26 0.91 1.79 -2.39
N TRP A 27 1.30 0.54 -2.18
CA TRP A 27 2.14 -0.16 -3.14
C TRP A 27 1.27 -1.02 -4.06
N VAL A 28 1.77 -1.25 -5.28
CA VAL A 28 1.10 -2.05 -6.30
C VAL A 28 2.11 -3.05 -6.84
N LEU A 29 1.83 -4.33 -6.63
CA LEU A 29 2.70 -5.42 -7.10
C LEU A 29 1.99 -6.17 -8.23
N VAL A 30 2.61 -6.17 -9.41
CA VAL A 30 2.09 -6.93 -10.54
C VAL A 30 2.40 -8.40 -10.30
N THR A 31 1.36 -9.21 -10.10
CA THR A 31 1.54 -10.64 -9.86
C THR A 31 1.53 -11.43 -11.17
N GLU A 32 0.78 -10.93 -12.14
CA GLU A 32 0.78 -11.44 -13.51
C GLU A 32 0.17 -10.37 -14.40
N PRO A 33 0.30 -10.46 -15.72
CA PRO A 33 -0.21 -9.41 -16.60
C PRO A 33 -1.68 -9.10 -16.32
N GLY A 34 -1.96 -7.82 -16.05
CA GLY A 34 -3.32 -7.37 -15.75
C GLY A 34 -3.82 -7.66 -14.35
N ARG A 35 -2.97 -8.19 -13.48
CA ARG A 35 -3.40 -8.54 -12.13
C ARG A 35 -2.39 -8.03 -11.11
N VAL A 36 -2.90 -7.34 -10.08
CA VAL A 36 -2.04 -6.70 -9.10
C VAL A 36 -2.53 -6.95 -7.68
N ARG A 37 -1.59 -6.92 -6.75
CA ARG A 37 -1.89 -6.83 -5.32
C ARG A 37 -1.59 -5.43 -4.84
N ILE A 38 -2.32 -4.99 -3.84
CA ILE A 38 -2.21 -3.63 -3.31
C ILE A 38 -2.09 -3.72 -1.79
N GLY A 39 -1.23 -2.90 -1.22
CA GLY A 39 -1.06 -2.81 0.23
C GLY A 39 -0.50 -1.47 0.62
N MET A 40 -0.19 -1.31 1.91
CA MET A 40 0.37 -0.07 2.46
C MET A 40 1.86 -0.22 2.69
N ASP A 41 2.63 0.84 2.44
CA ASP A 41 4.04 0.80 2.78
C ASP A 41 4.26 1.05 4.27
N SER A 42 5.48 0.77 4.74
CA SER A 42 5.78 0.80 6.18
C SER A 42 5.65 2.18 6.79
N VAL A 43 5.92 3.24 6.02
CA VAL A 43 5.81 4.61 6.53
C VAL A 43 4.35 5.03 6.62
N GLY A 44 3.52 4.65 5.64
CA GLY A 44 2.09 4.89 5.73
C GLY A 44 1.47 4.24 6.96
N ILE A 45 1.93 3.03 7.27
CA ILE A 45 1.48 2.34 8.48
C ILE A 45 1.95 3.09 9.73
N GLU A 46 3.22 3.50 9.75
CA GLU A 46 3.77 4.20 10.91
C GLU A 46 3.03 5.51 11.18
N THR A 47 2.71 6.27 10.12
CA THR A 47 1.98 7.55 10.30
C THR A 47 0.55 7.34 10.77
N SER A 48 -0.01 6.17 10.48
CA SER A 48 -1.38 5.85 10.93
C SER A 48 -1.43 5.46 12.40
N GLY A 49 -0.31 4.99 12.96
CA GLY A 49 -0.27 4.47 14.31
C GLY A 49 -0.77 3.03 14.34
N THR A 50 -0.96 2.49 15.53
CA THR A 50 -1.41 1.10 15.71
C THR A 50 -2.72 0.88 14.99
N LEU A 51 -2.75 -0.13 14.11
CA LEU A 51 -3.94 -0.46 13.33
C LEU A 51 -4.94 -1.23 14.17
N ALA A 52 -6.17 -0.76 14.20
CA ALA A 52 -7.22 -1.36 15.03
C ALA A 52 -8.21 -2.16 14.21
N GLN A 53 -8.70 -1.60 13.12
CA GLN A 53 -9.75 -2.22 12.35
C GLN A 53 -9.66 -1.87 10.88
N LEU A 54 -9.99 -2.84 10.04
CA LEU A 54 -9.85 -2.73 8.60
C LEU A 54 -11.11 -3.31 7.96
N SER A 55 -11.75 -2.54 7.09
CA SER A 55 -12.87 -3.05 6.30
C SER A 55 -12.54 -2.82 4.82
N ILE A 56 -12.95 -3.75 3.97
CA ILE A 56 -12.63 -3.74 2.56
C ILE A 56 -13.89 -4.09 1.77
N VAL A 57 -14.07 -3.45 0.61
CA VAL A 57 -15.20 -3.73 -0.28
C VAL A 57 -15.19 -5.19 -0.72
N PRO A 58 -16.35 -5.77 -1.03
CA PRO A 58 -16.40 -7.18 -1.40
C PRO A 58 -15.80 -7.46 -2.78
N THR A 59 -15.46 -8.72 -2.98
CA THR A 59 -15.04 -9.25 -4.28
C THR A 59 -16.07 -8.88 -5.34
N GLY A 60 -15.60 -8.53 -6.52
CA GLY A 60 -16.45 -8.14 -7.63
C GLY A 60 -16.74 -6.65 -7.71
N THR A 61 -16.35 -5.88 -6.68
CA THR A 61 -16.54 -4.44 -6.70
C THR A 61 -15.67 -3.80 -7.77
N GLU A 62 -16.25 -2.88 -8.51
CA GLU A 62 -15.49 -2.09 -9.48
C GLU A 62 -14.84 -0.91 -8.77
N LEU A 63 -13.54 -0.73 -9.04
CA LEU A 63 -12.76 0.34 -8.44
C LEU A 63 -12.37 1.35 -9.50
N ALA A 64 -12.32 2.60 -9.09
CA ALA A 64 -11.71 3.66 -9.90
C ALA A 64 -10.53 4.23 -9.13
N ALA A 65 -9.45 4.50 -9.84
CA ALA A 65 -8.26 5.11 -9.23
C ALA A 65 -8.67 6.41 -8.53
N GLY A 66 -8.18 6.61 -7.31
CA GLY A 66 -8.52 7.77 -6.52
C GLY A 66 -9.78 7.62 -5.68
N ARG A 67 -10.44 6.48 -5.74
CA ARG A 67 -11.65 6.21 -4.96
C ARG A 67 -11.38 5.20 -3.86
N PRO A 68 -12.17 5.23 -2.78
CA PRO A 68 -11.96 4.31 -1.66
C PRO A 68 -12.25 2.86 -2.01
N PHE A 69 -11.45 1.95 -1.48
CA PHE A 69 -11.74 0.52 -1.54
C PHE A 69 -11.94 -0.05 -0.14
N GLY A 70 -11.85 0.76 0.88
CA GLY A 70 -12.03 0.30 2.24
C GLY A 70 -11.88 1.44 3.23
N GLN A 71 -11.87 1.08 4.50
CA GLN A 71 -11.79 2.03 5.60
C GLN A 71 -10.79 1.50 6.60
N LEU A 72 -9.94 2.40 7.12
CA LEU A 72 -8.96 2.04 8.13
C LEU A 72 -9.24 2.82 9.40
N GLU A 73 -9.19 2.10 10.52
CA GLU A 73 -9.28 2.70 11.85
C GLU A 73 -7.98 2.40 12.57
N ALA A 74 -7.24 3.43 12.90
CA ALA A 74 -5.94 3.31 13.57
C ALA A 74 -5.83 4.38 14.65
N ALA A 75 -4.77 4.30 15.44
CA ALA A 75 -4.62 5.20 16.58
C ALA A 75 -4.50 6.65 16.18
N LYS A 76 -3.89 6.95 15.02
CA LYS A 76 -3.67 8.32 14.57
C LYS A 76 -4.36 8.63 13.25
N PHE A 77 -5.15 7.72 12.72
CA PHE A 77 -5.80 7.92 11.43
C PHE A 77 -7.08 7.12 11.37
N VAL A 78 -8.17 7.78 10.98
CA VAL A 78 -9.44 7.11 10.67
C VAL A 78 -9.88 7.68 9.34
N GLY A 79 -9.99 6.83 8.32
CA GLY A 79 -10.37 7.31 7.00
C GLY A 79 -10.31 6.25 5.93
N PRO A 80 -10.54 6.66 4.69
CA PRO A 80 -10.62 5.71 3.58
C PRO A 80 -9.26 5.22 3.13
N LEU A 81 -9.27 3.98 2.62
CA LEU A 81 -8.15 3.43 1.88
C LEU A 81 -8.45 3.69 0.41
N VAL A 82 -7.57 4.43 -0.25
CA VAL A 82 -7.81 4.92 -1.61
C VAL A 82 -7.09 4.04 -2.62
N SER A 83 -7.81 3.59 -3.65
CA SER A 83 -7.24 2.72 -4.66
C SER A 83 -6.32 3.50 -5.59
N PRO A 84 -5.09 3.00 -5.81
CA PRO A 84 -4.20 3.62 -6.78
C PRO A 84 -4.50 3.23 -8.23
N VAL A 85 -5.40 2.27 -8.45
CA VAL A 85 -5.67 1.73 -9.79
C VAL A 85 -7.16 1.57 -10.00
N SER A 86 -7.55 1.45 -11.28
CA SER A 86 -8.92 1.11 -11.69
C SER A 86 -8.98 -0.35 -12.06
N GLY A 87 -10.09 -1.01 -11.73
CA GLY A 87 -10.26 -2.42 -12.05
C GLY A 87 -11.34 -3.05 -11.19
N VAL A 88 -11.30 -4.37 -11.09
CA VAL A 88 -12.30 -5.14 -10.35
C VAL A 88 -11.60 -5.91 -9.24
N VAL A 89 -12.14 -5.85 -8.04
CA VAL A 89 -11.59 -6.57 -6.88
C VAL A 89 -11.79 -8.06 -7.11
N LEU A 90 -10.68 -8.79 -7.20
CA LEU A 90 -10.70 -10.24 -7.35
C LEU A 90 -10.72 -10.94 -6.00
N GLU A 91 -10.02 -10.35 -5.03
CA GLU A 91 -9.89 -10.96 -3.71
C GLU A 91 -9.54 -9.90 -2.69
N LEU A 92 -10.10 -10.04 -1.49
CA LEU A 92 -9.65 -9.24 -0.36
C LEU A 92 -8.90 -10.16 0.62
N ASN A 93 -7.98 -9.58 1.38
CA ASN A 93 -7.19 -10.37 2.32
C ASN A 93 -7.96 -10.54 3.63
N GLY A 94 -8.69 -11.66 3.72
CA GLY A 94 -9.49 -11.94 4.91
C GLY A 94 -8.67 -12.03 6.19
N ALA A 95 -7.42 -12.49 6.09
CA ALA A 95 -6.54 -12.58 7.26
C ALA A 95 -6.22 -11.19 7.81
N ALA A 96 -6.02 -10.21 6.95
CA ALA A 96 -5.76 -8.83 7.38
C ALA A 96 -7.02 -8.19 7.95
N VAL A 97 -8.19 -8.49 7.37
CA VAL A 97 -9.45 -7.97 7.91
C VAL A 97 -9.71 -8.56 9.30
N ALA A 98 -9.40 -9.84 9.50
CA ALA A 98 -9.57 -10.49 10.80
C ALA A 98 -8.56 -10.00 11.83
N ASP A 99 -7.38 -9.59 11.38
CA ASP A 99 -6.29 -9.15 12.26
C ASP A 99 -5.49 -8.05 11.57
N ALA A 100 -5.87 -6.82 11.83
CA ALA A 100 -5.21 -5.66 11.22
C ALA A 100 -3.73 -5.59 11.57
N GLY A 101 -3.33 -6.17 12.70
CA GLY A 101 -1.91 -6.23 13.09
C GLY A 101 -1.04 -6.97 12.10
N LEU A 102 -1.64 -7.84 11.29
CA LEU A 102 -0.89 -8.54 10.24
C LEU A 102 -0.28 -7.55 9.24
N VAL A 103 -1.00 -6.46 8.94
CA VAL A 103 -0.50 -5.43 8.03
C VAL A 103 0.74 -4.76 8.62
N GLU A 104 0.77 -4.55 9.94
CA GLU A 104 1.94 -3.96 10.59
C GLU A 104 3.12 -4.93 10.61
N ARG A 105 2.84 -6.20 10.85
CA ARG A 105 3.91 -7.20 11.00
C ARG A 105 4.58 -7.55 9.67
N ASP A 106 3.81 -7.52 8.58
CA ASP A 106 4.34 -7.96 7.28
C ASP A 106 3.66 -7.17 6.15
N PRO A 107 3.94 -5.87 6.05
CA PRO A 107 3.21 -4.99 5.12
C PRO A 107 3.40 -5.32 3.65
N TYR A 108 4.54 -5.90 3.28
CA TYR A 108 4.84 -6.19 1.88
C TYR A 108 4.58 -7.64 1.50
N GLY A 109 4.22 -8.48 2.45
CA GLY A 109 3.93 -9.89 2.23
C GLY A 109 2.53 -10.24 2.65
N ALA A 110 2.41 -10.97 3.77
CA ALA A 110 1.11 -11.48 4.22
C ALA A 110 0.09 -10.39 4.51
N GLY A 111 0.53 -9.14 4.72
CA GLY A 111 -0.36 -8.01 5.03
C GLY A 111 -0.88 -7.26 3.82
N TRP A 112 -0.87 -7.85 2.64
CA TRP A 112 -1.50 -7.23 1.47
C TRP A 112 -2.99 -7.02 1.73
N LEU A 113 -3.62 -6.09 1.00
CA LEU A 113 -5.01 -5.70 1.25
C LEU A 113 -5.99 -6.26 0.22
N ILE A 114 -5.78 -6.01 -1.06
CA ILE A 114 -6.66 -6.48 -2.12
C ILE A 114 -5.88 -6.95 -3.33
N GLU A 115 -6.55 -7.78 -4.13
CA GLU A 115 -6.06 -8.19 -5.44
C GLU A 115 -7.05 -7.68 -6.48
N VAL A 116 -6.54 -7.06 -7.55
CA VAL A 116 -7.35 -6.35 -8.54
C VAL A 116 -6.99 -6.81 -9.93
N ARG A 117 -8.02 -7.03 -10.76
CA ARG A 117 -7.84 -7.19 -12.20
C ARG A 117 -7.95 -5.81 -12.83
N LEU A 118 -6.88 -5.37 -13.48
CA LEU A 118 -6.84 -4.03 -14.06
C LEU A 118 -7.77 -3.92 -15.26
N GLY A 119 -8.31 -2.73 -15.47
CA GLY A 119 -9.12 -2.45 -16.63
C GLY A 119 -8.27 -2.33 -17.89
N GLU A 120 -8.87 -2.62 -19.05
CA GLU A 120 -8.12 -2.59 -20.31
C GLU A 120 -7.75 -1.19 -20.75
N ALA A 121 -8.63 -0.24 -20.48
CA ALA A 121 -8.44 1.12 -20.97
C ALA A 121 -7.41 1.90 -20.16
N ASP A 122 -7.17 1.47 -18.93
CA ASP A 122 -6.28 2.18 -18.03
C ASP A 122 -5.65 1.15 -17.09
N ASP A 123 -4.36 0.91 -17.28
CA ASP A 123 -3.65 0.00 -16.40
C ASP A 123 -3.42 0.57 -14.99
N GLY A 124 -3.64 1.90 -14.83
CA GLY A 124 -3.47 2.54 -13.55
C GLY A 124 -2.04 2.66 -13.08
N LEU A 125 -1.10 2.16 -13.87
CA LEU A 125 0.31 2.11 -13.43
C LEU A 125 1.12 3.31 -13.90
N ALA A 126 0.63 4.04 -14.90
CA ALA A 126 1.41 5.10 -15.55
C ALA A 126 1.78 6.23 -14.59
N GLY A 127 0.94 6.53 -13.61
CA GLY A 127 1.19 7.61 -12.65
C GLY A 127 1.92 7.18 -11.40
N LEU A 128 2.35 5.92 -11.31
CA LEU A 128 2.97 5.39 -10.11
C LEU A 128 4.50 5.47 -10.22
N LEU A 129 5.15 5.56 -9.07
CA LEU A 129 6.61 5.48 -9.02
C LEU A 129 7.01 4.03 -9.27
N ALA A 130 7.87 3.81 -10.25
CA ALA A 130 8.28 2.45 -10.63
C ALA A 130 9.80 2.25 -10.57
N ASP A 131 10.58 3.31 -10.72
CA ASP A 131 12.03 3.19 -10.71
C ASP A 131 12.55 3.07 -9.29
N PRO A 132 13.34 2.02 -8.97
CA PRO A 132 13.82 1.82 -7.60
C PRO A 132 14.59 3.01 -7.02
N THR A 133 15.36 3.71 -7.83
CA THR A 133 16.11 4.88 -7.36
C THR A 133 15.15 6.00 -6.98
N GLU A 134 14.14 6.25 -7.82
CA GLU A 134 13.13 7.27 -7.53
C GLU A 134 12.29 6.91 -6.32
N ILE A 135 11.94 5.64 -6.20
CA ILE A 135 11.15 5.14 -5.06
C ILE A 135 11.93 5.36 -3.76
N THR A 136 13.22 5.01 -3.77
CA THR A 136 14.07 5.15 -2.59
C THR A 136 14.21 6.62 -2.19
N ALA A 137 14.43 7.49 -3.16
CA ALA A 137 14.58 8.93 -2.89
C ALA A 137 13.29 9.53 -2.34
N TRP A 138 12.15 9.16 -2.92
CA TRP A 138 10.85 9.61 -2.46
C TRP A 138 10.60 9.15 -1.02
N PHE A 139 10.86 7.88 -0.74
CA PHE A 139 10.63 7.30 0.57
C PHE A 139 11.49 7.99 1.65
N ALA A 140 12.76 8.20 1.34
CA ALA A 140 13.68 8.88 2.26
C ALA A 140 13.23 10.32 2.53
N ALA A 141 12.76 11.02 1.48
CA ALA A 141 12.28 12.38 1.64
C ALA A 141 11.03 12.45 2.52
N LYS A 142 10.13 11.47 2.37
CA LYS A 142 8.93 11.40 3.20
C LYS A 142 9.28 11.14 4.66
N ILE A 143 10.21 10.24 4.91
CA ILE A 143 10.64 9.96 6.28
C ILE A 143 11.22 11.23 6.92
N ALA A 144 12.10 11.92 6.20
CA ALA A 144 12.70 13.15 6.70
C ALA A 144 11.64 14.20 7.00
N ARG A 145 10.67 14.35 6.11
CA ARG A 145 9.59 15.33 6.27
C ARG A 145 8.71 14.99 7.48
N TYR A 146 8.34 13.73 7.62
CA TYR A 146 7.48 13.31 8.73
C TYR A 146 8.19 13.45 10.07
N ARG A 147 9.50 13.22 10.11
CA ARG A 147 10.28 13.44 11.33
C ARG A 147 10.35 14.93 11.68
N LEU A 148 10.57 15.74 10.67
CA LEU A 148 10.62 17.20 10.86
C LEU A 148 9.29 17.74 11.37
N ASP A 149 8.19 17.19 10.87
CA ASP A 149 6.85 17.63 11.25
C ASP A 149 6.37 16.97 12.55
N GLY A 150 7.15 16.05 13.13
CA GLY A 150 6.77 15.37 14.36
C GLY A 150 5.72 14.29 14.18
N VAL A 151 5.49 13.84 12.92
CA VAL A 151 4.51 12.79 12.63
C VAL A 151 5.04 11.42 13.01
N ILE A 152 6.34 11.19 12.85
CA ILE A 152 7.00 9.96 13.29
C ILE A 152 8.19 10.33 14.14
N ALA A 153 8.65 9.37 14.93
CA ALA A 153 9.76 9.59 15.86
C ALA A 153 11.07 9.85 15.11
N LEU A 154 11.94 10.63 15.76
CA LEU A 154 13.28 10.92 15.23
C LEU A 154 14.18 9.70 15.20
#